data_3f92eb5a3f66185a83f26a1fa061b1d7
#
_entry.id   3f92eb5a3f66185a83f26a1fa061b1d7
#
_cell.length_a   1.000
_cell.length_b   1.000
_cell.length_c   1.000
_cell.angle_alpha   90.00
_cell.angle_beta   90.00
_cell.angle_gamma   90.00
#
_symmetry.space_group_name_H-M   'P 1'
#
loop_
_entity.id
_entity.type
_entity.pdbx_description
1 polymer ?
#
loop_
_entity_poly.entity_id
_entity_poly.type
_entity_poly.pdbx_seq_one_letter_code
_entity_poly.pdbx_strand_id
1 'polypeptide(L)'
;HKGEFYTYPTPNYVWQHDMSPPSKEFLNMETNVMEKISVVPKPYQTPYPPIHQVVDGIRSIEWAGQQGINTIMWIPTVKALKIKFEAYKNARSESEKRNVPMGEGISLVRDMFVADTMEEAKEKAGQHMVNYMKWVCHWRGLGNHMDPGEELPVTKGKLDLLSYDFLHKRNMLFGTPEYVIVKIKELKSELNLQNLQVWSNYPAEKPENCMKSNKMKSLINIGSWRRT
;
A
#
# COMPACT_ATOMS: atom_id res chain seq x y z
N HIS A 1 -8.76 15.61 23.83
CA HIS A 1 -8.91 14.15 23.72
C HIS A 1 -8.76 13.47 25.07
N LYS A 2 -9.76 12.75 25.49
CA LYS A 2 -9.74 11.93 26.71
C LYS A 2 -9.87 10.47 26.32
N GLY A 3 -8.75 9.79 26.15
CA GLY A 3 -8.71 8.37 25.83
C GLY A 3 -8.50 7.51 27.08
N GLU A 4 -8.64 6.21 26.93
CA GLU A 4 -8.44 5.24 28.02
C GLU A 4 -7.01 5.28 28.59
N PHE A 5 -6.00 5.40 27.72
CA PHE A 5 -4.58 5.38 28.11
C PHE A 5 -3.94 6.75 28.10
N TYR A 6 -4.43 7.71 27.33
CA TYR A 6 -3.83 9.03 27.15
C TYR A 6 -4.86 10.14 27.12
N THR A 7 -4.52 11.25 27.72
CA THR A 7 -5.29 12.51 27.65
C THR A 7 -4.41 13.61 27.06
N TYR A 8 -4.93 14.33 26.07
CA TYR A 8 -4.24 15.46 25.43
C TYR A 8 -5.13 16.71 25.41
N PRO A 9 -4.60 17.89 25.75
CA PRO A 9 -3.28 18.09 26.39
C PRO A 9 -3.15 17.32 27.69
N THR A 10 -1.90 17.09 28.13
CA THR A 10 -1.64 16.50 29.47
C THR A 10 -2.33 17.36 30.52
N PRO A 11 -3.07 16.77 31.49
CA PRO A 11 -3.74 17.51 32.52
C PRO A 11 -2.78 18.44 33.26
N ASN A 12 -3.17 19.69 33.48
CA ASN A 12 -2.39 20.71 34.17
C ASN A 12 -1.05 21.06 33.51
N TYR A 13 -0.90 20.81 32.22
CA TYR A 13 0.31 21.22 31.49
C TYR A 13 0.36 22.73 31.37
N VAL A 14 1.34 23.37 32.07
CA VAL A 14 1.60 24.80 31.98
C VAL A 14 2.48 25.10 30.78
N TRP A 15 2.03 26.02 29.93
CA TRP A 15 2.81 26.45 28.75
C TRP A 15 4.05 27.21 29.17
N GLN A 16 5.23 26.82 28.69
CA GLN A 16 6.52 27.31 29.12
C GLN A 16 7.29 28.13 28.08
N HIS A 17 6.69 28.40 26.92
CA HIS A 17 7.38 29.03 25.80
C HIS A 17 6.83 30.45 25.55
N ASP A 18 7.55 31.47 26.02
CA ASP A 18 7.10 32.87 25.93
C ASP A 18 7.11 33.42 24.49
N MET A 19 7.99 32.88 23.61
CA MET A 19 8.15 33.40 22.25
C MET A 19 7.01 33.03 21.29
N SER A 20 6.20 32.05 21.65
CA SER A 20 5.12 31.56 20.76
C SER A 20 3.93 31.06 21.61
N PRO A 21 3.25 31.94 22.33
CA PRO A 21 2.12 31.55 23.15
C PRO A 21 0.96 31.07 22.24
N PRO A 22 0.25 30.00 22.63
CA PRO A 22 -0.99 29.62 21.98
C PRO A 22 -2.03 30.73 22.10
N SER A 23 -3.03 30.71 21.22
CA SER A 23 -4.15 31.63 21.35
C SER A 23 -4.98 31.33 22.61
N LYS A 24 -5.72 32.32 23.07
CA LYS A 24 -6.66 32.22 24.21
C LYS A 24 -7.72 31.12 24.08
N GLU A 25 -7.88 30.57 22.86
CA GLU A 25 -8.77 29.44 22.61
C GLU A 25 -8.21 28.14 23.18
N PHE A 26 -6.87 28.04 23.28
CA PHE A 26 -6.16 26.82 23.67
C PHE A 26 -5.57 26.89 25.08
N LEU A 27 -5.40 28.10 25.62
CA LEU A 27 -4.70 28.36 26.84
C LEU A 27 -5.61 29.09 27.81
N ASN A 28 -5.64 28.67 29.07
CA ASN A 28 -6.18 29.46 30.16
C ASN A 28 -5.23 30.62 30.47
N MET A 29 -5.68 31.83 30.22
CA MET A 29 -4.83 33.04 30.30
C MET A 29 -4.46 33.44 31.76
N GLU A 30 -5.18 32.94 32.76
CA GLU A 30 -4.89 33.23 34.17
C GLU A 30 -3.85 32.26 34.76
N THR A 31 -3.97 30.96 34.38
CA THR A 31 -3.14 29.90 34.98
C THR A 31 -2.03 29.45 34.03
N ASN A 32 -2.03 29.90 32.79
CA ASN A 32 -1.14 29.48 31.72
C ASN A 32 -1.22 27.94 31.40
N VAL A 33 -2.31 27.31 31.83
CA VAL A 33 -2.55 25.90 31.59
C VAL A 33 -3.14 25.68 30.19
N MET A 34 -2.58 24.73 29.44
CA MET A 34 -3.09 24.34 28.12
C MET A 34 -4.35 23.49 28.29
N GLU A 35 -5.48 24.00 27.77
CA GLU A 35 -6.78 23.32 27.88
C GLU A 35 -7.14 22.54 26.59
N LYS A 36 -6.63 22.98 25.43
CA LYS A 36 -6.92 22.36 24.12
C LYS A 36 -5.66 22.33 23.27
N ILE A 37 -5.65 21.42 22.30
CA ILE A 37 -4.67 21.35 21.21
C ILE A 37 -5.42 21.28 19.89
N SER A 38 -4.76 21.69 18.81
CA SER A 38 -5.27 21.53 17.46
C SER A 38 -4.19 21.07 16.52
N VAL A 39 -4.54 20.22 15.58
CA VAL A 39 -3.66 19.86 14.47
C VAL A 39 -3.81 20.93 13.40
N VAL A 40 -2.71 21.53 12.98
CA VAL A 40 -2.67 22.56 11.94
C VAL A 40 -1.63 22.22 10.86
N PRO A 41 -1.90 22.55 9.59
CA PRO A 41 -3.14 23.11 9.07
C PRO A 41 -4.30 22.10 9.14
N LYS A 42 -5.52 22.60 9.24
CA LYS A 42 -6.71 21.74 9.15
C LYS A 42 -6.87 21.21 7.72
N PRO A 43 -7.41 20.00 7.54
CA PRO A 43 -7.72 19.49 6.21
C PRO A 43 -8.68 20.44 5.45
N TYR A 44 -8.46 20.57 4.15
CA TYR A 44 -9.42 21.28 3.28
C TYR A 44 -10.71 20.48 3.11
N GLN A 45 -10.61 19.14 3.07
CA GLN A 45 -11.76 18.25 2.94
C GLN A 45 -12.53 18.14 4.27
N THR A 46 -13.85 18.02 4.19
CA THR A 46 -14.73 17.84 5.33
C THR A 46 -15.39 16.47 5.28
N PRO A 47 -15.37 15.67 6.35
CA PRO A 47 -14.75 15.96 7.67
C PRO A 47 -13.22 15.80 7.68
N TYR A 48 -12.63 15.05 6.73
CA TYR A 48 -11.20 14.80 6.54
C TYR A 48 -10.95 14.17 5.15
N PRO A 49 -9.70 14.18 4.65
CA PRO A 49 -9.39 13.50 3.39
C PRO A 49 -9.60 11.98 3.51
N PRO A 50 -9.85 11.28 2.39
CA PRO A 50 -9.94 9.82 2.40
C PRO A 50 -8.70 9.18 3.05
N ILE A 51 -8.94 8.28 4.00
CA ILE A 51 -7.88 7.57 4.72
C ILE A 51 -7.60 6.26 4.00
N HIS A 52 -6.32 5.96 3.81
CA HIS A 52 -5.83 4.69 3.28
C HIS A 52 -4.85 4.07 4.26
N GLN A 53 -5.04 2.79 4.57
CA GLN A 53 -4.18 2.03 5.46
C GLN A 53 -3.48 0.91 4.69
N VAL A 54 -2.16 0.79 4.85
CA VAL A 54 -1.43 -0.37 4.37
C VAL A 54 -1.76 -1.56 5.28
N VAL A 55 -2.24 -2.64 4.69
CA VAL A 55 -2.69 -3.84 5.40
C VAL A 55 -2.06 -5.09 4.80
N ASP A 56 -1.84 -6.12 5.64
CA ASP A 56 -1.23 -7.37 5.22
C ASP A 56 -1.99 -8.60 5.75
N GLY A 57 -2.23 -8.66 7.06
CA GLY A 57 -2.96 -9.74 7.71
C GLY A 57 -4.48 -9.59 7.62
N ILE A 58 -5.20 -10.72 7.59
CA ILE A 58 -6.67 -10.76 7.48
C ILE A 58 -7.34 -9.91 8.57
N ARG A 59 -6.90 -10.01 9.83
CA ARG A 59 -7.47 -9.20 10.94
C ARG A 59 -7.41 -7.70 10.68
N SER A 60 -6.29 -7.20 10.14
CA SER A 60 -6.14 -5.78 9.80
C SER A 60 -7.01 -5.37 8.62
N ILE A 61 -7.21 -6.28 7.67
CA ILE A 61 -8.04 -6.10 6.49
C ILE A 61 -9.51 -6.01 6.89
N GLU A 62 -9.98 -6.95 7.71
CA GLU A 62 -11.35 -6.97 8.25
C GLU A 62 -11.62 -5.73 9.10
N TRP A 63 -10.69 -5.38 9.99
CA TRP A 63 -10.81 -4.18 10.80
C TRP A 63 -10.92 -2.91 9.94
N ALA A 64 -10.08 -2.77 8.92
CA ALA A 64 -10.15 -1.61 8.01
C ALA A 64 -11.51 -1.55 7.28
N GLY A 65 -12.02 -2.70 6.83
CA GLY A 65 -13.36 -2.80 6.24
C GLY A 65 -14.46 -2.37 7.20
N GLN A 66 -14.43 -2.84 8.44
CA GLN A 66 -15.39 -2.47 9.50
C GLN A 66 -15.37 -0.97 9.81
N GLN A 67 -14.19 -0.33 9.74
CA GLN A 67 -14.03 1.11 9.97
C GLN A 67 -14.30 1.97 8.71
N GLY A 68 -14.61 1.37 7.57
CA GLY A 68 -14.76 2.11 6.30
C GLY A 68 -13.46 2.73 5.77
N ILE A 69 -12.30 2.28 6.26
CA ILE A 69 -10.98 2.78 5.85
C ILE A 69 -10.55 2.06 4.58
N ASN A 70 -10.13 2.81 3.56
CA ASN A 70 -9.58 2.23 2.34
C ASN A 70 -8.25 1.52 2.62
N THR A 71 -7.93 0.50 1.83
CA THR A 71 -6.74 -0.33 2.05
C THR A 71 -5.75 -0.25 0.90
N ILE A 72 -4.48 -0.45 1.22
CA ILE A 72 -3.40 -0.61 0.26
C ILE A 72 -2.75 -1.97 0.54
N MET A 73 -2.71 -2.83 -0.49
CA MET A 73 -2.04 -4.13 -0.45
C MET A 73 -0.90 -4.15 -1.47
N TRP A 74 0.15 -4.94 -1.23
CA TRP A 74 1.33 -4.93 -2.10
C TRP A 74 1.68 -6.32 -2.63
N ILE A 75 2.41 -7.13 -1.94
CA ILE A 75 3.10 -8.35 -2.41
C ILE A 75 2.19 -9.53 -2.81
N PRO A 76 1.03 -9.83 -2.20
CA PRO A 76 0.38 -11.13 -2.33
C PRO A 76 0.08 -11.53 -3.78
N THR A 77 0.10 -12.85 -4.03
CA THR A 77 -0.31 -13.43 -5.31
C THR A 77 -1.78 -13.15 -5.61
N VAL A 78 -2.21 -13.29 -6.86
CA VAL A 78 -3.61 -13.04 -7.25
C VAL A 78 -4.58 -13.93 -6.46
N LYS A 79 -4.22 -15.21 -6.24
CA LYS A 79 -5.05 -16.13 -5.47
C LYS A 79 -5.20 -15.71 -4.01
N ALA A 80 -4.08 -15.29 -3.39
CA ALA A 80 -4.10 -14.76 -2.03
C ALA A 80 -4.86 -13.44 -1.94
N LEU A 81 -4.73 -12.56 -2.95
CA LEU A 81 -5.48 -11.31 -3.00
C LEU A 81 -6.98 -11.51 -3.11
N LYS A 82 -7.47 -12.52 -3.85
CA LYS A 82 -8.92 -12.82 -3.89
C LYS A 82 -9.49 -13.02 -2.50
N ILE A 83 -8.84 -13.83 -1.69
CA ILE A 83 -9.26 -14.09 -0.30
C ILE A 83 -9.26 -12.79 0.53
N LYS A 84 -8.20 -11.99 0.38
CA LYS A 84 -8.05 -10.72 1.10
C LYS A 84 -9.08 -9.67 0.67
N PHE A 85 -9.37 -9.60 -0.63
CA PHE A 85 -10.39 -8.69 -1.18
C PHE A 85 -11.80 -9.07 -0.71
N GLU A 86 -12.10 -10.38 -0.66
CA GLU A 86 -13.36 -10.87 -0.14
C GLU A 86 -13.51 -10.59 1.35
N ALA A 87 -12.47 -10.79 2.14
CA ALA A 87 -12.48 -10.47 3.57
C ALA A 87 -12.79 -8.98 3.81
N TYR A 88 -12.11 -8.08 3.08
CA TYR A 88 -12.38 -6.65 3.16
C TYR A 88 -13.80 -6.29 2.73
N LYS A 89 -14.23 -6.79 1.56
CA LYS A 89 -15.57 -6.59 1.01
C LYS A 89 -16.66 -7.01 2.01
N ASN A 90 -16.51 -8.20 2.59
CA ASN A 90 -17.51 -8.74 3.52
C ASN A 90 -17.60 -7.88 4.79
N ALA A 91 -16.46 -7.58 5.42
CA ALA A 91 -16.39 -6.74 6.61
C ALA A 91 -16.96 -5.33 6.38
N ARG A 92 -16.65 -4.74 5.22
CA ARG A 92 -17.18 -3.43 4.86
C ARG A 92 -18.66 -3.45 4.52
N SER A 93 -19.13 -4.51 3.83
CA SER A 93 -20.55 -4.66 3.51
C SER A 93 -21.41 -4.78 4.76
N GLU A 94 -20.94 -5.52 5.76
CA GLU A 94 -21.60 -5.66 7.05
C GLU A 94 -21.68 -4.32 7.80
N SER A 95 -20.58 -3.61 7.87
CA SER A 95 -20.47 -2.30 8.55
C SER A 95 -21.33 -1.24 7.88
N GLU A 96 -21.26 -1.11 6.56
CA GLU A 96 -22.02 -0.11 5.78
C GLU A 96 -23.46 -0.52 5.48
N LYS A 97 -23.87 -1.74 5.84
CA LYS A 97 -25.20 -2.31 5.56
C LYS A 97 -25.61 -2.22 4.09
N ARG A 98 -24.66 -2.43 3.19
CA ARG A 98 -24.85 -2.46 1.74
C ARG A 98 -23.98 -3.53 1.08
N ASN A 99 -24.31 -3.93 -0.12
CA ASN A 99 -23.44 -4.81 -0.90
C ASN A 99 -22.29 -3.98 -1.49
N VAL A 100 -21.08 -4.10 -0.91
CA VAL A 100 -19.86 -3.47 -1.43
C VAL A 100 -19.32 -4.31 -2.58
N PRO A 101 -19.08 -3.73 -3.77
CA PRO A 101 -18.46 -4.44 -4.88
C PRO A 101 -17.03 -4.91 -4.55
N MET A 102 -16.62 -6.03 -5.13
CA MET A 102 -15.21 -6.47 -5.08
C MET A 102 -14.29 -5.36 -5.59
N GLY A 103 -13.17 -5.12 -4.91
CA GLY A 103 -12.18 -4.10 -5.28
C GLY A 103 -12.51 -2.66 -4.87
N GLU A 104 -13.74 -2.36 -4.45
CA GLU A 104 -14.08 -1.02 -3.95
C GLU A 104 -13.29 -0.71 -2.66
N GLY A 105 -12.64 0.45 -2.63
CA GLY A 105 -11.84 0.89 -1.48
C GLY A 105 -10.49 0.19 -1.33
N ILE A 106 -10.08 -0.62 -2.32
CA ILE A 106 -8.81 -1.33 -2.30
C ILE A 106 -7.88 -0.78 -3.39
N SER A 107 -6.66 -0.43 -2.99
CA SER A 107 -5.55 -0.12 -3.89
C SER A 107 -4.54 -1.26 -3.85
N LEU A 108 -4.05 -1.68 -5.01
CA LEU A 108 -2.99 -2.66 -5.13
C LEU A 108 -1.71 -1.98 -5.59
N VAL A 109 -0.61 -2.20 -4.88
CA VAL A 109 0.73 -1.80 -5.32
C VAL A 109 1.35 -2.98 -6.06
N ARG A 110 1.99 -2.72 -7.20
CA ARG A 110 2.82 -3.69 -7.93
C ARG A 110 4.14 -3.09 -8.34
N ASP A 111 5.16 -3.90 -8.21
CA ASP A 111 6.47 -3.60 -8.75
C ASP A 111 6.43 -3.70 -10.26
N MET A 112 6.82 -2.64 -10.96
CA MET A 112 6.70 -2.53 -12.41
C MET A 112 7.99 -1.99 -13.03
N PHE A 113 8.48 -2.70 -14.04
CA PHE A 113 9.55 -2.22 -14.90
C PHE A 113 9.25 -2.52 -16.36
N VAL A 114 9.22 -1.49 -17.21
CA VAL A 114 8.89 -1.62 -18.64
C VAL A 114 10.15 -1.39 -19.46
N ALA A 115 10.40 -2.30 -20.41
CA ALA A 115 11.54 -2.27 -21.32
C ALA A 115 11.10 -2.68 -22.73
N ASP A 116 12.00 -2.56 -23.70
CA ASP A 116 11.73 -2.91 -25.11
C ASP A 116 11.56 -4.44 -25.27
N THR A 117 12.27 -5.24 -24.45
CA THR A 117 12.16 -6.70 -24.44
C THR A 117 12.03 -7.27 -23.01
N MET A 118 11.59 -8.52 -22.91
CA MET A 118 11.51 -9.24 -21.63
C MET A 118 12.90 -9.46 -21.03
N GLU A 119 13.88 -9.74 -21.89
CA GLU A 119 15.29 -9.96 -21.52
C GLU A 119 15.88 -8.66 -20.96
N GLU A 120 15.65 -7.53 -21.62
CA GLU A 120 16.10 -6.23 -21.14
C GLU A 120 15.50 -5.89 -19.78
N ALA A 121 14.22 -6.17 -19.56
CA ALA A 121 13.59 -5.93 -18.27
C ALA A 121 14.23 -6.79 -17.17
N LYS A 122 14.52 -8.05 -17.44
CA LYS A 122 15.18 -8.98 -16.53
C LYS A 122 16.62 -8.55 -16.23
N GLU A 123 17.38 -8.18 -17.26
CA GLU A 123 18.79 -7.77 -17.14
C GLU A 123 18.93 -6.49 -16.31
N LYS A 124 18.13 -5.46 -16.63
CA LYS A 124 18.26 -4.14 -16.00
C LYS A 124 17.74 -4.07 -14.58
N ALA A 125 16.61 -4.70 -14.30
CA ALA A 125 15.93 -4.54 -13.02
C ALA A 125 15.76 -5.84 -12.21
N GLY A 126 15.87 -6.99 -12.86
CA GLY A 126 15.54 -8.26 -12.24
C GLY A 126 16.36 -8.59 -11.00
N GLN A 127 17.70 -8.44 -11.07
CA GLN A 127 18.57 -8.72 -9.92
C GLN A 127 18.37 -7.71 -8.79
N HIS A 128 18.13 -6.44 -9.10
CA HIS A 128 17.85 -5.40 -8.11
C HIS A 128 16.56 -5.71 -7.37
N MET A 129 15.53 -6.15 -8.09
CA MET A 129 14.26 -6.58 -7.51
C MET A 129 14.41 -7.81 -6.62
N VAL A 130 15.16 -8.82 -7.06
CA VAL A 130 15.43 -10.01 -6.24
C VAL A 130 16.14 -9.64 -4.95
N ASN A 131 17.16 -8.81 -5.00
CA ASN A 131 17.88 -8.34 -3.82
C ASN A 131 16.97 -7.55 -2.86
N TYR A 132 16.12 -6.69 -3.41
CA TYR A 132 15.15 -5.94 -2.62
C TYR A 132 14.14 -6.88 -1.95
N MET A 133 13.60 -7.87 -2.67
CA MET A 133 12.67 -8.84 -2.09
C MET A 133 13.33 -9.75 -1.06
N LYS A 134 14.60 -10.12 -1.24
CA LYS A 134 15.36 -10.84 -0.20
C LYS A 134 15.45 -10.02 1.09
N TRP A 135 15.72 -8.72 0.97
CA TRP A 135 15.73 -7.83 2.13
C TRP A 135 14.33 -7.71 2.78
N VAL A 136 13.28 -7.52 2.00
CA VAL A 136 11.89 -7.46 2.51
C VAL A 136 11.50 -8.75 3.21
N CYS A 137 11.78 -9.90 2.59
CA CYS A 137 11.43 -11.22 3.12
C CYS A 137 12.27 -11.63 4.34
N HIS A 138 13.44 -11.02 4.54
CA HIS A 138 14.18 -11.20 5.77
C HIS A 138 13.35 -10.82 7.01
N TRP A 139 12.56 -9.76 6.90
CA TRP A 139 11.70 -9.26 7.97
C TRP A 139 10.29 -9.83 7.94
N ARG A 140 9.71 -10.02 6.75
CA ARG A 140 8.30 -10.40 6.57
C ARG A 140 8.08 -11.88 6.26
N GLY A 141 9.14 -12.62 5.96
CA GLY A 141 9.05 -14.01 5.49
C GLY A 141 8.51 -14.11 4.06
N LEU A 142 8.39 -15.36 3.57
CA LEU A 142 7.98 -15.67 2.19
C LEU A 142 6.46 -15.82 2.00
N GLY A 143 5.69 -15.87 3.09
CA GLY A 143 4.27 -16.21 3.05
C GLY A 143 3.44 -15.40 2.06
N ASN A 144 3.74 -14.12 1.91
CA ASN A 144 3.02 -13.25 0.98
C ASN A 144 3.33 -13.50 -0.51
N HIS A 145 4.40 -14.24 -0.82
CA HIS A 145 4.72 -14.66 -2.19
C HIS A 145 4.18 -16.02 -2.54
N MET A 146 3.57 -16.73 -1.58
CA MET A 146 3.05 -18.08 -1.78
C MET A 146 1.56 -18.02 -2.13
N ASP A 147 1.13 -18.99 -2.94
CA ASP A 147 -0.29 -19.24 -3.14
C ASP A 147 -0.92 -19.88 -1.88
N PRO A 148 -2.19 -19.69 -1.64
CA PRO A 148 -2.91 -20.37 -0.57
C PRO A 148 -2.75 -21.90 -0.68
N GLY A 149 -2.36 -22.55 0.43
CA GLY A 149 -2.11 -23.99 0.47
C GLY A 149 -0.74 -24.44 -0.04
N GLU A 150 0.08 -23.52 -0.55
CA GLU A 150 1.45 -23.82 -0.94
C GLU A 150 2.34 -23.91 0.31
N GLU A 151 3.05 -25.03 0.48
CA GLU A 151 3.92 -25.25 1.63
C GLU A 151 5.18 -24.39 1.58
N LEU A 152 5.49 -23.74 2.71
CA LEU A 152 6.76 -23.04 2.87
C LEU A 152 7.89 -24.07 3.02
N PRO A 153 8.98 -23.97 2.24
CA PRO A 153 10.11 -24.86 2.39
C PRO A 153 10.69 -24.77 3.81
N VAL A 154 10.89 -25.89 4.43
CA VAL A 154 11.38 -26.02 5.83
C VAL A 154 12.89 -25.78 5.96
N THR A 155 13.62 -25.68 4.84
CA THR A 155 15.09 -25.66 4.79
C THR A 155 15.71 -24.32 5.20
N LYS A 156 16.92 -24.37 5.75
CA LYS A 156 17.85 -23.23 5.83
C LYS A 156 18.01 -22.64 4.43
N GLY A 157 17.86 -21.34 4.28
CA GLY A 157 17.96 -20.71 2.96
C GLY A 157 16.62 -20.46 2.25
N LYS A 158 15.51 -20.35 2.99
CA LYS A 158 14.17 -20.02 2.42
C LYS A 158 14.20 -18.88 1.41
N LEU A 159 15.15 -17.95 1.52
CA LEU A 159 15.32 -16.83 0.60
C LEU A 159 15.94 -17.22 -0.74
N ASP A 160 16.53 -18.43 -0.87
CA ASP A 160 17.10 -18.92 -2.13
C ASP A 160 16.03 -19.22 -3.18
N LEU A 161 14.77 -19.42 -2.75
CA LEU A 161 13.62 -19.49 -3.66
C LEU A 161 13.34 -18.18 -4.39
N LEU A 162 13.74 -17.03 -3.82
CA LEU A 162 13.52 -15.74 -4.41
C LEU A 162 14.44 -15.53 -5.61
N SER A 163 14.08 -16.16 -6.72
CA SER A 163 14.64 -15.89 -8.04
C SER A 163 13.75 -14.90 -8.80
N TYR A 164 14.30 -14.31 -9.85
CA TYR A 164 13.52 -13.49 -10.76
C TYR A 164 12.29 -14.25 -11.31
N ASP A 165 12.50 -15.47 -11.79
CA ASP A 165 11.44 -16.26 -12.41
C ASP A 165 10.34 -16.65 -11.41
N PHE A 166 10.71 -16.89 -10.15
CA PHE A 166 9.75 -17.13 -9.07
C PHE A 166 8.86 -15.88 -8.82
N LEU A 167 9.47 -14.72 -8.67
CA LEU A 167 8.78 -13.46 -8.39
C LEU A 167 7.98 -12.97 -9.59
N HIS A 168 8.57 -13.04 -10.79
CA HIS A 168 7.96 -12.56 -12.04
C HIS A 168 6.63 -13.24 -12.34
N LYS A 169 6.57 -14.55 -12.14
CA LYS A 169 5.34 -15.34 -12.36
C LYS A 169 4.21 -15.00 -11.38
N ARG A 170 4.54 -14.44 -10.20
CA ARG A 170 3.59 -14.29 -9.10
C ARG A 170 3.03 -12.87 -8.94
N ASN A 171 3.90 -11.89 -8.90
CA ASN A 171 3.50 -10.56 -8.45
C ASN A 171 4.25 -9.37 -9.07
N MET A 172 5.06 -9.60 -10.12
CA MET A 172 5.79 -8.53 -10.79
C MET A 172 5.19 -8.18 -12.16
N LEU A 173 5.28 -6.90 -12.51
CA LEU A 173 4.88 -6.38 -13.82
C LEU A 173 6.13 -5.93 -14.61
N PHE A 174 7.04 -6.89 -14.87
CA PHE A 174 8.30 -6.63 -15.59
C PHE A 174 8.22 -7.18 -17.00
N GLY A 175 8.49 -6.37 -17.99
CA GLY A 175 8.51 -6.78 -19.39
C GLY A 175 8.18 -5.70 -20.39
N THR A 176 7.71 -6.10 -21.58
CA THR A 176 7.30 -5.15 -22.61
C THR A 176 5.97 -4.46 -22.25
N PRO A 177 5.66 -3.32 -22.90
CA PRO A 177 4.38 -2.65 -22.68
C PRO A 177 3.18 -3.58 -22.89
N GLU A 178 3.21 -4.42 -23.91
CA GLU A 178 2.13 -5.36 -24.25
C GLU A 178 1.94 -6.40 -23.14
N TYR A 179 3.04 -6.98 -22.64
CA TYR A 179 3.01 -7.93 -21.54
C TYR A 179 2.40 -7.30 -20.28
N VAL A 180 2.88 -6.11 -19.93
CA VAL A 180 2.40 -5.39 -18.73
C VAL A 180 0.91 -5.03 -18.84
N ILE A 181 0.45 -4.59 -20.02
CA ILE A 181 -0.97 -4.31 -20.28
C ILE A 181 -1.82 -5.57 -20.09
N VAL A 182 -1.39 -6.73 -20.61
CA VAL A 182 -2.10 -8.00 -20.43
C VAL A 182 -2.21 -8.34 -18.94
N LYS A 183 -1.10 -8.23 -18.20
CA LYS A 183 -1.08 -8.50 -16.74
C LYS A 183 -1.97 -7.56 -15.95
N ILE A 184 -2.02 -6.27 -16.30
CA ILE A 184 -2.93 -5.31 -15.67
C ILE A 184 -4.40 -5.66 -15.95
N LYS A 185 -4.72 -6.08 -17.18
CA LYS A 185 -6.08 -6.53 -17.53
C LYS A 185 -6.48 -7.79 -16.77
N GLU A 186 -5.56 -8.74 -16.58
CA GLU A 186 -5.76 -9.93 -15.75
C GLU A 186 -6.07 -9.52 -14.31
N LEU A 187 -5.27 -8.64 -13.69
CA LEU A 187 -5.53 -8.13 -12.35
C LEU A 187 -6.90 -7.46 -12.23
N LYS A 188 -7.27 -6.67 -13.24
CA LYS A 188 -8.58 -6.00 -13.28
C LYS A 188 -9.73 -7.00 -13.35
N SER A 189 -9.65 -8.01 -14.23
CA SER A 189 -10.71 -9.00 -14.39
C SER A 189 -10.84 -9.94 -13.19
N GLU A 190 -9.70 -10.37 -12.61
CA GLU A 190 -9.66 -11.34 -11.52
C GLU A 190 -10.06 -10.77 -10.16
N LEU A 191 -9.79 -9.48 -9.93
CA LEU A 191 -9.96 -8.81 -8.65
C LEU A 191 -11.00 -7.68 -8.68
N ASN A 192 -11.58 -7.38 -9.85
CA ASN A 192 -12.30 -6.13 -10.08
C ASN A 192 -11.51 -4.91 -9.58
N LEU A 193 -10.19 -4.93 -9.83
CA LEU A 193 -9.27 -3.94 -9.31
C LEU A 193 -9.57 -2.55 -9.88
N GLN A 194 -9.77 -1.58 -8.99
CA GLN A 194 -10.10 -0.20 -9.37
C GLN A 194 -8.89 0.75 -9.30
N ASN A 195 -7.96 0.47 -8.40
CA ASN A 195 -6.79 1.32 -8.19
C ASN A 195 -5.50 0.49 -8.19
N LEU A 196 -4.63 0.76 -9.16
CA LEU A 196 -3.29 0.20 -9.24
C LEU A 196 -2.25 1.29 -9.01
N GLN A 197 -1.40 1.09 -8.04
CA GLN A 197 -0.21 1.89 -7.81
C GLN A 197 1.02 1.12 -8.29
N VAL A 198 1.97 1.80 -8.88
CA VAL A 198 3.17 1.14 -9.39
C VAL A 198 4.42 1.66 -8.67
N TRP A 199 5.27 0.73 -8.28
CA TRP A 199 6.56 1.02 -7.73
C TRP A 199 7.63 0.66 -8.76
N SER A 200 8.58 1.56 -9.01
CA SER A 200 9.52 1.43 -10.12
C SER A 200 10.95 1.86 -9.81
N ASN A 201 11.23 2.19 -8.58
CA ASN A 201 12.57 2.59 -8.16
C ASN A 201 13.12 1.51 -7.22
N TYR A 202 14.17 0.82 -7.65
CA TYR A 202 14.78 -0.25 -6.88
C TYR A 202 16.16 0.16 -6.37
N PRO A 203 16.55 -0.27 -5.15
CA PRO A 203 17.88 0.03 -4.62
C PRO A 203 18.97 -0.44 -5.56
N ALA A 204 19.97 0.40 -5.76
CA ALA A 204 21.14 0.18 -6.62
C ALA A 204 20.85 0.06 -8.13
N GLU A 205 19.62 0.30 -8.59
CA GLU A 205 19.36 0.42 -10.02
C GLU A 205 19.82 1.78 -10.54
N LYS A 206 20.34 1.81 -11.78
CA LYS A 206 20.80 3.05 -12.41
C LYS A 206 19.62 3.98 -12.68
N PRO A 207 19.72 5.29 -12.33
CA PRO A 207 18.64 6.25 -12.52
C PRO A 207 18.13 6.33 -13.97
N GLU A 208 19.01 6.22 -14.96
CA GLU A 208 18.65 6.24 -16.38
C GLU A 208 17.71 5.08 -16.78
N ASN A 209 17.89 3.90 -16.20
CA ASN A 209 17.00 2.75 -16.43
C ASN A 209 15.61 3.01 -15.85
N CYS A 210 15.53 3.55 -14.64
CA CYS A 210 14.27 3.95 -14.01
C CYS A 210 13.56 5.04 -14.84
N MET A 211 14.31 6.03 -15.34
CA MET A 211 13.77 7.11 -16.18
C MET A 211 13.22 6.58 -17.51
N LYS A 212 13.95 5.69 -18.19
CA LYS A 212 13.49 5.05 -19.43
C LYS A 212 12.21 4.27 -19.19
N SER A 213 12.19 3.42 -18.18
CA SER A 213 11.00 2.64 -17.80
C SER A 213 9.81 3.55 -17.45
N ASN A 214 10.00 4.63 -16.72
CA ASN A 214 8.94 5.56 -16.38
C ASN A 214 8.36 6.28 -17.61
N LYS A 215 9.21 6.66 -18.60
CA LYS A 215 8.76 7.20 -19.88
C LYS A 215 7.92 6.17 -20.65
N MET A 216 8.34 4.91 -20.69
CA MET A 216 7.58 3.86 -21.36
C MET A 216 6.24 3.57 -20.64
N LYS A 217 6.18 3.67 -19.31
CA LYS A 217 4.92 3.54 -18.56
C LYS A 217 3.89 4.60 -18.93
N SER A 218 4.31 5.81 -19.28
CA SER A 218 3.39 6.84 -19.74
C SER A 218 2.71 6.51 -21.06
N LEU A 219 3.28 5.60 -21.85
CA LEU A 219 2.68 5.09 -23.10
C LEU A 219 1.65 4.00 -22.82
N ILE A 220 1.69 3.37 -21.66
CA ILE A 220 0.66 2.45 -21.20
C ILE A 220 -0.54 3.30 -20.82
N ASN A 221 -1.46 3.49 -21.76
CA ASN A 221 -2.65 4.31 -21.54
C ASN A 221 -3.55 3.64 -20.49
N ILE A 222 -3.32 4.02 -19.21
CA ILE A 222 -4.15 3.60 -18.07
C ILE A 222 -5.45 4.44 -18.04
N GLY A 223 -5.66 5.32 -19.03
CA GLY A 223 -6.79 6.25 -19.11
C GLY A 223 -8.19 5.62 -19.12
N SER A 224 -8.28 4.29 -19.28
CA SER A 224 -9.54 3.56 -19.10
C SER A 224 -9.92 3.28 -17.64
N TRP A 225 -9.12 3.71 -16.68
CA TRP A 225 -9.38 3.57 -15.23
C TRP A 225 -10.28 4.67 -14.66
N ARG A 226 -10.45 5.78 -15.38
CA ARG A 226 -11.45 6.77 -14.99
C ARG A 226 -12.83 6.20 -15.31
N ARG A 227 -13.69 6.18 -14.32
CA ARG A 227 -15.11 5.81 -14.47
C ARG A 227 -15.72 6.60 -15.63
N THR A 228 -16.28 5.94 -16.61
CA THR A 228 -17.43 6.43 -17.33
C THR A 228 -18.64 6.39 -16.40
#